data_87376ec28c7fe00831500b5c5f51f8c1
#
_entry.id   87376ec28c7fe00831500b5c5f51f8c1
#
_cell.length_a   1.000
_cell.length_b   1.000
_cell.length_c   1.000
_cell.angle_alpha   90.00
_cell.angle_beta   90.00
_cell.angle_gamma   90.00
#
_symmetry.space_group_name_H-M   'P 1'
#
loop_
_entity.id
_entity.type
_entity.pdbx_description
1 polymer ?
#
loop_
_entity_poly.entity_id
_entity_poly.type
_entity_poly.pdbx_seq_one_letter_code
_entity_poly.pdbx_strand_id
1 'polypeptide(L)'
;MNPDILPPSLDLGVIGNASAAALIDRQGAVVWMCAPRMDGDPVFCRLLDGAAPDGGDWSITVDALAACQQRYVRNTAVLETVQTDEHGNRLRIIDFAPRFKARGRIFRPLTLIRIVEPLEGSPRVRIRLRPRHGYGAQRPETTRGTNHLRFILGEQVLRLTTDAPVEFVERGTPFLIDRPLAFILGADERLEEAPMTVARDFLANTIVYWQEWVRYLSVPVDFQDVVIRSAITLKLCSHEETGGIVAALTTSIPEYGESGRTWDYRFSWLRDSYFTVKALNLLGATKTMEDYLRYVSNVAAGSPDGYLQPLFGLGFERRIEETTVASLAGYRGHGPVRAGNAAYTQVQNDGYGSVVLSVIQYFFDERLPAAGDEGLFRRLEPLGVQAVRRWNQPDAGIWEFRTRNGVHTHSAMMCWAACDRLARIAARLGLGDRADHWRGEAELIRAAVLEQAWDEKLQSFTSTFGGADLDASLLLMPEIGIIAARDPRFLSTLAACEKKLRFGNHIYRYRAPDDFGEPETAFTGCTFWLIDALARVGRHDDALAVFNDVLDHRNHLGLLSEGLHVDSGELWGNFPQTYSMVGLVNAAMRLSRRWEDVL
;
A
#
# COMPACT_ATOMS: atom_id res chain seq x y z
N MET A 1 -25.56 -21.04 4.84
CA MET A 1 -24.75 -20.07 4.06
C MET A 1 -25.45 -19.87 2.73
N ASN A 2 -25.55 -18.65 2.25
CA ASN A 2 -26.07 -18.39 0.91
C ASN A 2 -25.02 -18.90 -0.10
N PRO A 3 -25.33 -19.85 -0.98
CA PRO A 3 -24.35 -20.44 -1.91
C PRO A 3 -23.75 -19.44 -2.89
N ASP A 4 -24.33 -18.24 -3.00
CA ASP A 4 -23.91 -17.18 -3.91
C ASP A 4 -22.80 -16.26 -3.33
N ILE A 5 -22.35 -16.46 -2.08
CA ILE A 5 -21.34 -15.60 -1.44
C ILE A 5 -20.08 -16.41 -1.19
N LEU A 6 -19.02 -16.10 -1.93
CA LEU A 6 -17.69 -16.65 -1.68
C LEU A 6 -17.17 -16.22 -0.30
N PRO A 7 -16.43 -17.08 0.40
CA PRO A 7 -15.72 -16.65 1.60
C PRO A 7 -14.73 -15.54 1.23
N PRO A 8 -14.48 -14.59 2.14
CA PRO A 8 -13.48 -13.53 1.90
C PRO A 8 -12.13 -14.12 1.53
N SER A 9 -11.50 -13.57 0.48
CA SER A 9 -10.15 -13.91 0.03
C SER A 9 -9.43 -12.64 -0.39
N LEU A 10 -8.10 -12.69 -0.53
CA LEU A 10 -7.29 -11.61 -1.07
C LEU A 10 -7.12 -11.69 -2.60
N ASP A 11 -7.92 -12.53 -3.26
CA ASP A 11 -8.10 -12.52 -4.71
C ASP A 11 -8.95 -11.31 -5.14
N LEU A 12 -8.43 -10.12 -4.87
CA LEU A 12 -9.12 -8.85 -5.05
C LEU A 12 -8.48 -8.02 -6.17
N GLY A 13 -9.31 -7.33 -6.94
CA GLY A 13 -8.87 -6.25 -7.81
C GLY A 13 -8.97 -4.90 -7.09
N VAL A 14 -8.11 -3.96 -7.47
CA VAL A 14 -8.14 -2.57 -6.99
C VAL A 14 -8.53 -1.65 -8.13
N ILE A 15 -9.56 -0.86 -7.93
CA ILE A 15 -9.89 0.29 -8.79
C ILE A 15 -9.79 1.58 -7.98
N GLY A 16 -9.53 2.70 -8.65
CA GLY A 16 -9.42 3.98 -7.95
C GLY A 16 -8.89 5.09 -8.84
N ASN A 17 -8.76 6.28 -8.24
CA ASN A 17 -8.32 7.49 -8.95
C ASN A 17 -7.41 8.40 -8.12
N ALA A 18 -6.80 7.90 -7.03
CA ALA A 18 -6.00 8.66 -6.06
C ALA A 18 -6.81 9.70 -5.23
N SER A 19 -8.12 9.54 -5.17
CA SER A 19 -9.04 10.17 -4.21
C SER A 19 -9.97 9.14 -3.59
N ALA A 20 -10.43 8.19 -4.42
CA ALA A 20 -11.20 7.03 -4.01
C ALA A 20 -10.50 5.75 -4.46
N ALA A 21 -10.65 4.69 -3.68
CA ALA A 21 -10.23 3.35 -4.03
C ALA A 21 -11.25 2.33 -3.55
N ALA A 22 -11.43 1.25 -4.31
CA ALA A 22 -12.30 0.15 -3.95
C ALA A 22 -11.68 -1.20 -4.29
N LEU A 23 -11.99 -2.21 -3.48
CA LEU A 23 -11.57 -3.59 -3.69
C LEU A 23 -12.75 -4.41 -4.23
N ILE A 24 -12.48 -5.19 -5.27
CA ILE A 24 -13.47 -5.98 -6.01
C ILE A 24 -13.06 -7.44 -5.96
N ASP A 25 -13.96 -8.31 -5.51
CA ASP A 25 -13.72 -9.75 -5.44
C ASP A 25 -13.76 -10.42 -6.83
N ARG A 26 -13.42 -11.72 -6.88
CA ARG A 26 -13.39 -12.50 -8.13
C ARG A 26 -14.73 -12.55 -8.88
N GLN A 27 -15.85 -12.36 -8.19
CA GLN A 27 -17.17 -12.33 -8.81
C GLN A 27 -17.58 -10.93 -9.26
N GLY A 28 -16.74 -9.91 -9.03
CA GLY A 28 -17.03 -8.53 -9.41
C GLY A 28 -17.85 -7.77 -8.37
N ALA A 29 -17.91 -8.20 -7.13
CA ALA A 29 -18.53 -7.43 -6.06
C ALA A 29 -17.54 -6.46 -5.42
N VAL A 30 -17.93 -5.20 -5.23
CA VAL A 30 -17.20 -4.23 -4.39
C VAL A 30 -17.39 -4.66 -2.94
N VAL A 31 -16.31 -5.08 -2.29
CA VAL A 31 -16.31 -5.64 -0.93
C VAL A 31 -15.68 -4.72 0.10
N TRP A 32 -14.93 -3.71 -0.36
CA TRP A 32 -14.28 -2.73 0.49
C TRP A 32 -14.18 -1.38 -0.22
N MET A 33 -14.61 -0.33 0.43
CA MET A 33 -14.43 1.07 0.01
C MET A 33 -14.67 1.98 1.20
N CYS A 34 -13.77 2.92 1.45
CA CYS A 34 -13.94 3.96 2.47
C CYS A 34 -14.32 5.30 1.82
N ALA A 35 -15.03 6.15 2.56
CA ALA A 35 -15.41 7.50 2.18
C ALA A 35 -15.47 8.42 3.40
N PRO A 36 -15.21 9.74 3.24
CA PRO A 36 -14.89 10.45 2.00
C PRO A 36 -13.45 10.25 1.51
N ARG A 37 -12.55 9.72 2.34
CA ARG A 37 -11.15 9.39 2.04
C ARG A 37 -10.89 7.89 2.25
N MET A 38 -9.71 7.42 1.82
CA MET A 38 -9.30 6.02 1.97
C MET A 38 -9.14 5.58 3.44
N ASP A 39 -8.87 6.52 4.35
CA ASP A 39 -8.77 6.33 5.80
C ASP A 39 -10.09 6.60 6.56
N GLY A 40 -11.18 6.85 5.83
CA GLY A 40 -12.50 7.13 6.37
C GLY A 40 -13.30 5.88 6.76
N ASP A 41 -14.59 6.11 7.05
CA ASP A 41 -15.54 5.04 7.36
C ASP A 41 -15.76 4.11 6.15
N PRO A 42 -15.71 2.77 6.29
CA PRO A 42 -15.97 1.87 5.18
C PRO A 42 -17.46 1.86 4.80
N VAL A 43 -17.75 2.38 3.61
CA VAL A 43 -19.09 2.35 3.00
C VAL A 43 -19.44 0.94 2.51
N PHE A 44 -18.43 0.22 2.02
CA PHE A 44 -18.53 -1.21 1.76
C PHE A 44 -17.51 -1.91 2.65
N CYS A 45 -17.98 -2.88 3.46
CA CYS A 45 -17.21 -3.50 4.53
C CYS A 45 -17.34 -5.04 4.58
N ARG A 46 -17.95 -5.65 3.55
CA ARG A 46 -18.16 -7.12 3.51
C ARG A 46 -16.86 -7.91 3.68
N LEU A 47 -15.72 -7.33 3.28
CA LEU A 47 -14.40 -7.96 3.46
C LEU A 47 -14.12 -8.34 4.92
N LEU A 48 -14.62 -7.54 5.88
CA LEU A 48 -14.43 -7.73 7.33
C LEU A 48 -15.70 -8.17 8.06
N ASP A 49 -16.85 -8.26 7.38
CA ASP A 49 -18.13 -8.66 7.99
C ASP A 49 -18.43 -10.15 7.79
N GLY A 50 -17.53 -10.85 7.12
CA GLY A 50 -17.67 -12.29 6.87
C GLY A 50 -18.84 -12.63 5.94
N ALA A 51 -19.51 -13.75 6.22
CA ALA A 51 -20.63 -14.27 5.44
C ALA A 51 -22.00 -13.69 5.88
N ALA A 52 -22.04 -12.53 6.53
CA ALA A 52 -23.30 -11.90 6.92
C ALA A 52 -24.16 -11.62 5.67
N PRO A 53 -25.42 -12.09 5.60
CA PRO A 53 -26.25 -11.96 4.41
C PRO A 53 -26.51 -10.52 3.98
N ASP A 54 -26.36 -9.59 4.91
CA ASP A 54 -26.60 -8.16 4.77
C ASP A 54 -25.33 -7.32 4.85
N GLY A 55 -24.14 -7.94 4.70
CA GLY A 55 -22.85 -7.23 4.72
C GLY A 55 -22.79 -6.11 3.69
N GLY A 56 -22.07 -5.02 4.01
CA GLY A 56 -21.91 -3.87 3.14
C GLY A 56 -21.18 -4.21 1.85
N ASP A 57 -21.90 -4.37 0.76
CA ASP A 57 -21.34 -4.71 -0.55
C ASP A 57 -22.12 -4.07 -1.71
N TRP A 58 -21.51 -4.08 -2.88
CA TRP A 58 -22.16 -3.77 -4.14
C TRP A 58 -21.86 -4.85 -5.17
N SER A 59 -22.76 -5.80 -5.29
CA SER A 59 -22.65 -6.93 -6.21
C SER A 59 -23.59 -6.82 -7.42
N ILE A 60 -23.10 -7.34 -8.54
CA ILE A 60 -23.86 -7.54 -9.79
C ILE A 60 -23.57 -8.97 -10.19
N THR A 61 -24.58 -9.84 -10.15
CA THR A 61 -24.39 -11.27 -10.35
C THR A 61 -25.45 -11.81 -11.31
N VAL A 62 -25.05 -12.60 -12.30
CA VAL A 62 -25.98 -13.37 -13.13
C VAL A 62 -26.60 -14.49 -12.31
N ASP A 63 -27.88 -14.77 -12.53
CA ASP A 63 -28.50 -15.94 -11.92
C ASP A 63 -27.79 -17.22 -12.43
N ALA A 64 -27.64 -18.23 -11.55
CA ALA A 64 -26.92 -19.47 -11.85
C ALA A 64 -25.49 -19.25 -12.43
N LEU A 65 -24.71 -18.41 -11.74
CA LEU A 65 -23.32 -18.13 -12.12
C LEU A 65 -22.48 -19.41 -12.18
N ALA A 66 -21.93 -19.73 -13.36
CA ALA A 66 -21.11 -20.93 -13.60
C ALA A 66 -19.61 -20.60 -13.68
N ALA A 67 -19.25 -19.45 -14.24
CA ALA A 67 -17.86 -19.05 -14.39
C ALA A 67 -17.67 -17.53 -14.30
N CYS A 68 -16.48 -17.14 -13.82
CA CYS A 68 -16.10 -15.74 -13.72
C CYS A 68 -14.62 -15.55 -14.12
N GLN A 69 -14.35 -14.54 -14.93
CA GLN A 69 -13.00 -14.17 -15.35
C GLN A 69 -12.78 -12.69 -15.12
N GLN A 70 -11.60 -12.33 -14.60
CA GLN A 70 -11.24 -10.93 -14.37
C GLN A 70 -9.91 -10.59 -15.02
N ARG A 71 -9.81 -9.37 -15.51
CA ARG A 71 -8.57 -8.77 -16.00
C ARG A 71 -8.64 -7.25 -15.94
N TYR A 72 -7.51 -6.62 -15.83
CA TYR A 72 -7.42 -5.18 -16.11
C TYR A 72 -7.40 -4.90 -17.61
N VAL A 73 -8.03 -3.82 -18.02
CA VAL A 73 -7.75 -3.22 -19.33
C VAL A 73 -6.26 -2.85 -19.34
N ARG A 74 -5.57 -3.22 -20.42
CA ARG A 74 -4.11 -3.11 -20.49
C ARG A 74 -3.62 -1.71 -20.09
N ASN A 75 -2.66 -1.68 -19.15
CA ASN A 75 -2.01 -0.46 -18.65
C ASN A 75 -2.97 0.57 -18.01
N THR A 76 -4.01 0.09 -17.34
CA THR A 76 -4.99 0.95 -16.65
C THR A 76 -5.35 0.45 -15.26
N ALA A 77 -6.14 1.26 -14.53
CA ALA A 77 -6.85 0.88 -13.31
C ALA A 77 -8.34 0.55 -13.58
N VAL A 78 -8.69 0.17 -14.80
CA VAL A 78 -10.04 -0.26 -15.20
C VAL A 78 -10.09 -1.78 -15.16
N LEU A 79 -11.01 -2.33 -14.38
CA LEU A 79 -11.19 -3.78 -14.18
C LEU A 79 -12.36 -4.27 -15.03
N GLU A 80 -12.17 -5.34 -15.79
CA GLU A 80 -13.22 -6.08 -16.47
C GLU A 80 -13.49 -7.39 -15.74
N THR A 81 -14.74 -7.67 -15.46
CA THR A 81 -15.24 -8.96 -14.96
C THR A 81 -16.23 -9.53 -15.96
N VAL A 82 -16.00 -10.74 -16.44
CA VAL A 82 -16.94 -11.46 -17.32
C VAL A 82 -17.52 -12.62 -16.54
N GLN A 83 -18.84 -12.60 -16.38
CA GLN A 83 -19.60 -13.66 -15.75
C GLN A 83 -20.32 -14.48 -16.84
N THR A 84 -20.35 -15.80 -16.66
CA THR A 84 -21.08 -16.75 -17.53
C THR A 84 -22.02 -17.56 -16.66
N ASP A 85 -23.30 -17.67 -17.04
CA ASP A 85 -24.28 -18.52 -16.37
C ASP A 85 -24.25 -19.97 -16.90
N GLU A 86 -25.00 -20.88 -16.27
CA GLU A 86 -25.12 -22.30 -16.66
C GLU A 86 -25.71 -22.50 -18.06
N HIS A 87 -26.37 -21.48 -18.63
CA HIS A 87 -26.98 -21.51 -19.97
C HIS A 87 -26.11 -20.92 -21.05
N GLY A 88 -24.90 -20.43 -20.70
CA GLY A 88 -23.99 -19.80 -21.61
C GLY A 88 -24.25 -18.32 -21.88
N ASN A 89 -25.21 -17.68 -21.20
CA ASN A 89 -25.36 -16.23 -21.30
C ASN A 89 -24.16 -15.56 -20.62
N ARG A 90 -23.65 -14.47 -21.24
CA ARG A 90 -22.45 -13.79 -20.76
C ARG A 90 -22.71 -12.32 -20.49
N LEU A 91 -22.21 -11.86 -19.35
CA LEU A 91 -22.27 -10.48 -18.88
C LEU A 91 -20.86 -9.95 -18.68
N ARG A 92 -20.58 -8.73 -19.18
CA ARG A 92 -19.37 -7.98 -18.85
C ARG A 92 -19.71 -6.86 -17.88
N ILE A 93 -18.91 -6.72 -16.84
CA ILE A 93 -18.91 -5.61 -15.90
C ILE A 93 -17.59 -4.88 -16.06
N ILE A 94 -17.63 -3.55 -16.30
CA ILE A 94 -16.46 -2.69 -16.39
C ILE A 94 -16.49 -1.74 -15.21
N ASP A 95 -15.49 -1.84 -14.34
CA ASP A 95 -15.40 -1.12 -13.08
C ASP A 95 -14.23 -0.13 -13.09
N PHE A 96 -14.49 1.12 -12.75
CA PHE A 96 -13.45 2.15 -12.65
C PHE A 96 -13.87 3.34 -11.79
N ALA A 97 -12.87 4.10 -11.33
CA ALA A 97 -13.07 5.45 -10.80
C ALA A 97 -12.54 6.46 -11.84
N PRO A 98 -13.33 7.50 -12.21
CA PRO A 98 -12.94 8.45 -13.24
C PRO A 98 -11.67 9.21 -12.89
N ARG A 99 -10.73 9.26 -13.86
CA ARG A 99 -9.50 10.04 -13.75
C ARG A 99 -9.02 10.49 -15.13
N PHE A 100 -9.06 11.79 -15.39
CA PHE A 100 -8.61 12.36 -16.67
C PHE A 100 -8.32 13.86 -16.56
N LYS A 101 -7.65 14.43 -17.56
CA LYS A 101 -7.40 15.88 -17.65
C LYS A 101 -8.66 16.60 -18.13
N ALA A 102 -9.14 17.57 -17.36
CA ALA A 102 -10.25 18.42 -17.73
C ALA A 102 -10.00 19.86 -17.27
N ARG A 103 -10.17 20.82 -18.15
CA ARG A 103 -10.06 22.26 -17.85
C ARG A 103 -8.76 22.63 -17.10
N GLY A 104 -7.62 22.08 -17.54
CA GLY A 104 -6.30 22.37 -16.97
C GLY A 104 -5.99 21.68 -15.64
N ARG A 105 -6.86 20.79 -15.13
CA ARG A 105 -6.67 20.03 -13.89
C ARG A 105 -6.99 18.56 -14.08
N ILE A 106 -6.61 17.72 -13.11
CA ILE A 106 -7.02 16.30 -13.06
C ILE A 106 -8.42 16.23 -12.44
N PHE A 107 -9.36 15.71 -13.19
CA PHE A 107 -10.70 15.35 -12.70
C PHE A 107 -10.62 13.96 -12.06
N ARG A 108 -10.89 13.87 -10.77
CA ARG A 108 -10.79 12.65 -9.96
C ARG A 108 -11.79 12.68 -8.79
N PRO A 109 -13.09 12.65 -9.09
CA PRO A 109 -14.13 12.75 -8.08
C PRO A 109 -14.17 11.51 -7.18
N LEU A 110 -14.79 11.63 -6.01
CA LEU A 110 -15.19 10.49 -5.17
C LEU A 110 -16.35 9.76 -5.86
N THR A 111 -16.04 8.98 -6.90
CA THR A 111 -17.04 8.32 -7.74
C THR A 111 -16.54 6.97 -8.21
N LEU A 112 -17.39 5.95 -8.12
CA LEU A 112 -17.22 4.66 -8.79
C LEU A 112 -18.24 4.54 -9.91
N ILE A 113 -17.80 4.04 -11.06
CA ILE A 113 -18.65 3.77 -12.22
C ILE A 113 -18.55 2.29 -12.57
N ARG A 114 -19.72 1.67 -12.79
CA ARG A 114 -19.88 0.32 -13.26
C ARG A 114 -20.73 0.33 -14.54
N ILE A 115 -20.17 -0.18 -15.63
CA ILE A 115 -20.91 -0.39 -16.89
C ILE A 115 -21.16 -1.88 -17.02
N VAL A 116 -22.40 -2.25 -17.26
CA VAL A 116 -22.84 -3.65 -17.35
C VAL A 116 -23.38 -3.91 -18.75
N GLU A 117 -22.78 -4.85 -19.46
CA GLU A 117 -23.08 -5.11 -20.87
C GLU A 117 -23.37 -6.59 -21.11
N PRO A 118 -24.52 -6.96 -21.71
CA PRO A 118 -24.72 -8.31 -22.21
C PRO A 118 -23.77 -8.56 -23.39
N LEU A 119 -22.98 -9.65 -23.32
CA LEU A 119 -22.10 -10.08 -24.41
C LEU A 119 -22.73 -11.16 -25.26
N GLU A 120 -23.41 -12.12 -24.63
CA GLU A 120 -24.08 -13.25 -25.29
C GLU A 120 -25.39 -13.54 -24.57
N GLY A 121 -26.46 -13.77 -25.36
CA GLY A 121 -27.78 -14.09 -24.83
C GLY A 121 -28.46 -12.93 -24.11
N SER A 122 -29.33 -13.27 -23.17
CA SER A 122 -30.06 -12.31 -22.32
C SER A 122 -29.87 -12.69 -20.85
N PRO A 123 -28.71 -12.32 -20.25
CA PRO A 123 -28.40 -12.70 -18.88
C PRO A 123 -29.42 -12.08 -17.91
N ARG A 124 -29.92 -12.89 -16.97
CA ARG A 124 -30.74 -12.42 -15.87
C ARG A 124 -29.85 -12.09 -14.69
N VAL A 125 -29.90 -10.85 -14.24
CA VAL A 125 -28.98 -10.34 -13.21
C VAL A 125 -29.70 -9.91 -11.96
N ARG A 126 -28.99 -10.02 -10.85
CA ARG A 126 -29.36 -9.43 -9.55
C ARG A 126 -28.34 -8.37 -9.18
N ILE A 127 -28.81 -7.17 -8.86
CA ILE A 127 -27.97 -6.05 -8.41
C ILE A 127 -28.30 -5.81 -6.94
N ARG A 128 -27.28 -5.83 -6.10
CA ARG A 128 -27.40 -5.55 -4.66
C ARG A 128 -26.44 -4.40 -4.34
N LEU A 129 -26.99 -3.28 -3.90
CA LEU A 129 -26.24 -2.13 -3.44
C LEU A 129 -26.61 -1.85 -1.98
N ARG A 130 -25.71 -2.14 -1.07
CA ARG A 130 -25.95 -2.13 0.38
C ARG A 130 -24.85 -1.36 1.12
N PRO A 131 -24.76 -0.04 0.95
CA PRO A 131 -23.81 0.76 1.69
C PRO A 131 -24.11 0.72 3.19
N ARG A 132 -23.08 0.94 3.99
CA ARG A 132 -23.12 1.00 5.45
C ARG A 132 -22.42 2.27 5.93
N HIS A 133 -22.59 2.60 7.20
CA HIS A 133 -21.77 3.60 7.88
C HIS A 133 -21.58 3.23 9.36
N GLY A 134 -20.72 3.98 10.08
CA GLY A 134 -20.34 3.65 11.43
C GLY A 134 -19.64 2.29 11.52
N TYR A 135 -18.71 2.00 10.59
CA TYR A 135 -18.02 0.72 10.50
C TYR A 135 -18.98 -0.47 10.42
N GLY A 136 -19.95 -0.40 9.52
CA GLY A 136 -20.91 -1.47 9.28
C GLY A 136 -22.11 -1.50 10.23
N ALA A 137 -22.10 -0.74 11.33
CA ALA A 137 -23.11 -0.78 12.38
C ALA A 137 -24.49 -0.30 11.91
N GLN A 138 -24.55 0.62 10.95
CA GLN A 138 -25.77 1.30 10.58
C GLN A 138 -26.08 1.16 9.08
N ARG A 139 -27.37 1.03 8.75
CA ARG A 139 -27.89 1.17 7.40
C ARG A 139 -28.21 2.64 7.15
N PRO A 140 -27.87 3.20 5.96
CA PRO A 140 -28.25 4.56 5.63
C PRO A 140 -29.76 4.69 5.44
N GLU A 141 -30.27 5.85 5.76
CA GLU A 141 -31.58 6.28 5.24
C GLU A 141 -31.45 6.39 3.72
N THR A 142 -32.44 5.83 3.00
CA THR A 142 -32.42 5.80 1.53
C THR A 142 -33.63 6.57 0.99
N THR A 143 -33.36 7.48 0.04
CA THR A 143 -34.40 8.17 -0.70
C THR A 143 -34.31 7.83 -2.18
N ARG A 144 -35.46 7.80 -2.88
CA ARG A 144 -35.58 7.37 -4.27
C ARG A 144 -36.10 8.49 -5.16
N GLY A 145 -35.46 8.67 -6.31
CA GLY A 145 -35.96 9.45 -7.44
C GLY A 145 -36.26 8.58 -8.66
N THR A 146 -36.48 9.19 -9.80
CA THR A 146 -36.82 8.48 -11.04
C THR A 146 -35.65 7.69 -11.64
N ASN A 147 -34.41 8.15 -11.46
CA ASN A 147 -33.19 7.54 -12.00
C ASN A 147 -32.07 7.46 -10.97
N HIS A 148 -32.37 7.59 -9.66
CA HIS A 148 -31.34 7.61 -8.63
C HIS A 148 -31.84 7.12 -7.27
N LEU A 149 -30.87 6.63 -6.48
CA LEU A 149 -30.98 6.40 -5.04
C LEU A 149 -29.99 7.30 -4.32
N ARG A 150 -30.39 7.86 -3.18
CA ARG A 150 -29.51 8.62 -2.29
C ARG A 150 -29.40 7.90 -0.96
N PHE A 151 -28.19 7.75 -0.47
CA PHE A 151 -27.85 7.10 0.79
C PHE A 151 -27.27 8.13 1.76
N ILE A 152 -27.96 8.36 2.86
CA ILE A 152 -27.53 9.34 3.89
C ILE A 152 -26.67 8.59 4.92
N LEU A 153 -25.37 8.86 4.90
CA LEU A 153 -24.33 8.19 5.69
C LEU A 153 -23.81 9.17 6.76
N GLY A 154 -24.62 9.47 7.76
CA GLY A 154 -24.30 10.53 8.72
C GLY A 154 -24.27 11.92 8.05
N GLU A 155 -23.11 12.57 8.04
CA GLU A 155 -22.95 13.89 7.40
C GLU A 155 -22.72 13.80 5.88
N GLN A 156 -22.46 12.62 5.37
CA GLN A 156 -22.18 12.39 3.95
C GLN A 156 -23.39 11.82 3.23
N VAL A 157 -23.60 12.23 1.98
CA VAL A 157 -24.60 11.63 1.09
C VAL A 157 -23.91 11.05 -0.13
N LEU A 158 -24.15 9.76 -0.40
CA LEU A 158 -23.79 9.13 -1.66
C LEU A 158 -25.03 8.99 -2.54
N ARG A 159 -24.85 9.25 -3.82
CA ARG A 159 -25.89 9.13 -4.84
C ARG A 159 -25.49 8.09 -5.87
N LEU A 160 -26.36 7.09 -6.06
CA LEU A 160 -26.33 6.25 -7.26
C LEU A 160 -27.23 6.89 -8.31
N THR A 161 -26.69 7.19 -9.49
CA THR A 161 -27.47 7.57 -10.68
C THR A 161 -27.32 6.45 -11.72
N THR A 162 -28.45 6.00 -12.30
CA THR A 162 -28.50 4.84 -13.20
C THR A 162 -29.60 4.95 -14.23
N ASP A 163 -29.45 4.26 -15.34
CA ASP A 163 -30.49 4.01 -16.36
C ASP A 163 -31.16 2.62 -16.20
N ALA A 164 -30.79 1.87 -15.16
CA ALA A 164 -31.50 0.67 -14.75
C ALA A 164 -32.82 1.02 -14.02
N PRO A 165 -33.80 0.08 -13.98
CA PRO A 165 -35.00 0.26 -13.16
C PRO A 165 -34.65 0.39 -11.67
N VAL A 166 -34.77 1.60 -11.13
CA VAL A 166 -34.33 1.93 -9.75
C VAL A 166 -34.96 1.02 -8.70
N GLU A 167 -36.24 0.66 -8.87
CA GLU A 167 -36.93 -0.24 -7.96
C GLU A 167 -36.29 -1.64 -7.89
N PHE A 168 -35.80 -2.16 -9.03
CA PHE A 168 -35.15 -3.46 -9.06
C PHE A 168 -33.78 -3.41 -8.36
N VAL A 169 -33.06 -2.32 -8.52
CA VAL A 169 -31.78 -2.10 -7.82
C VAL A 169 -31.99 -1.95 -6.31
N GLU A 170 -32.98 -1.15 -5.89
CA GLU A 170 -33.30 -0.93 -4.48
C GLU A 170 -33.69 -2.22 -3.77
N ARG A 171 -34.54 -3.04 -4.41
CA ARG A 171 -35.05 -4.30 -3.84
C ARG A 171 -34.15 -5.51 -4.10
N GLY A 172 -33.15 -5.39 -4.97
CA GLY A 172 -32.36 -6.54 -5.42
C GLY A 172 -33.18 -7.56 -6.21
N THR A 173 -34.17 -7.09 -6.97
CA THR A 173 -35.04 -7.94 -7.79
C THR A 173 -34.29 -8.35 -9.06
N PRO A 174 -34.21 -9.66 -9.40
CA PRO A 174 -33.56 -10.09 -10.63
C PRO A 174 -34.35 -9.66 -11.87
N PHE A 175 -33.64 -9.22 -12.92
CA PHE A 175 -34.22 -8.82 -14.20
C PHE A 175 -33.30 -9.15 -15.38
N LEU A 176 -33.85 -9.25 -16.57
CA LEU A 176 -33.10 -9.50 -17.80
C LEU A 176 -32.40 -8.22 -18.27
N ILE A 177 -31.15 -8.37 -18.71
CA ILE A 177 -30.41 -7.28 -19.37
C ILE A 177 -30.35 -7.56 -20.86
N ASP A 178 -30.92 -6.66 -21.65
CA ASP A 178 -30.95 -6.68 -23.12
C ASP A 178 -30.15 -5.54 -23.76
N ARG A 179 -29.68 -4.59 -22.96
CA ARG A 179 -28.88 -3.44 -23.37
C ARG A 179 -27.86 -3.04 -22.28
N PRO A 180 -26.79 -2.32 -22.62
CA PRO A 180 -25.87 -1.79 -21.63
C PRO A 180 -26.56 -0.88 -20.60
N LEU A 181 -26.16 -1.01 -19.34
CA LEU A 181 -26.63 -0.20 -18.21
C LEU A 181 -25.44 0.43 -17.48
N ALA A 182 -25.61 1.68 -17.05
CA ALA A 182 -24.62 2.42 -16.28
C ALA A 182 -25.07 2.62 -14.83
N PHE A 183 -24.10 2.54 -13.92
CA PHE A 183 -24.26 2.77 -12.48
C PHE A 183 -23.14 3.72 -12.04
N ILE A 184 -23.51 4.93 -11.63
CA ILE A 184 -22.59 5.98 -11.19
C ILE A 184 -22.88 6.27 -9.73
N LEU A 185 -21.99 5.82 -8.83
CA LEU A 185 -22.08 6.04 -7.39
C LEU A 185 -21.03 7.09 -6.98
N GLY A 186 -21.46 8.22 -6.46
CA GLY A 186 -20.56 9.29 -6.07
C GLY A 186 -21.23 10.36 -5.21
N ALA A 187 -20.72 11.59 -5.28
CA ALA A 187 -21.29 12.75 -4.61
C ALA A 187 -22.77 12.98 -5.02
N ASP A 188 -23.54 13.64 -4.14
CA ASP A 188 -24.96 13.94 -4.40
C ASP A 188 -25.11 15.07 -5.43
N GLU A 189 -24.60 14.83 -6.64
CA GLU A 189 -24.65 15.74 -7.77
C GLU A 189 -25.60 15.22 -8.86
N ARG A 190 -26.27 16.15 -9.53
CA ARG A 190 -27.14 15.81 -10.66
C ARG A 190 -26.30 15.73 -11.95
N LEU A 191 -26.51 14.67 -12.72
CA LEU A 191 -25.97 14.57 -14.07
C LEU A 191 -26.82 15.40 -15.04
N GLU A 192 -26.16 16.11 -15.94
CA GLU A 192 -26.83 16.88 -17.01
C GLU A 192 -27.18 16.01 -18.22
N GLU A 193 -26.41 14.91 -18.43
CA GLU A 193 -26.57 13.98 -19.53
C GLU A 193 -27.05 12.60 -19.05
N ALA A 194 -27.42 11.74 -20.01
CA ALA A 194 -27.81 10.36 -19.72
C ALA A 194 -26.66 9.59 -19.04
N PRO A 195 -26.93 8.75 -18.01
CA PRO A 195 -25.89 8.04 -17.26
C PRO A 195 -24.93 7.24 -18.14
N MET A 196 -25.42 6.54 -19.16
CA MET A 196 -24.60 5.77 -20.08
C MET A 196 -23.67 6.65 -20.91
N THR A 197 -24.12 7.82 -21.36
CA THR A 197 -23.28 8.77 -22.11
C THR A 197 -22.11 9.24 -21.26
N VAL A 198 -22.38 9.68 -20.03
CA VAL A 198 -21.36 10.11 -19.07
C VAL A 198 -20.40 8.95 -18.73
N ALA A 199 -20.93 7.75 -18.48
CA ALA A 199 -20.11 6.60 -18.12
C ALA A 199 -19.14 6.20 -19.24
N ARG A 200 -19.59 6.19 -20.50
CA ARG A 200 -18.73 5.86 -21.65
C ARG A 200 -17.68 6.92 -21.92
N ASP A 201 -18.05 8.19 -21.84
CA ASP A 201 -17.10 9.31 -22.01
C ASP A 201 -16.02 9.26 -20.92
N PHE A 202 -16.43 9.08 -19.67
CA PHE A 202 -15.49 8.97 -18.54
C PHE A 202 -14.60 7.72 -18.64
N LEU A 203 -15.13 6.59 -19.11
CA LEU A 203 -14.34 5.37 -19.35
C LEU A 203 -13.25 5.62 -20.39
N ALA A 204 -13.63 6.17 -21.56
CA ALA A 204 -12.70 6.45 -22.65
C ALA A 204 -11.57 7.39 -22.19
N ASN A 205 -11.91 8.49 -21.53
CA ASN A 205 -10.95 9.46 -21.01
C ASN A 205 -10.06 8.86 -19.91
N THR A 206 -10.61 8.00 -19.03
CA THR A 206 -9.86 7.33 -17.97
C THR A 206 -8.85 6.33 -18.54
N ILE A 207 -9.24 5.55 -19.56
CA ILE A 207 -8.31 4.62 -20.25
C ILE A 207 -7.15 5.41 -20.88
N VAL A 208 -7.45 6.47 -21.62
CA VAL A 208 -6.43 7.33 -22.24
C VAL A 208 -5.49 7.91 -21.18
N TYR A 209 -6.03 8.42 -20.07
CA TYR A 209 -5.20 8.96 -18.98
C TYR A 209 -4.20 7.92 -18.45
N TRP A 210 -4.66 6.71 -18.10
CA TRP A 210 -3.78 5.68 -17.54
C TRP A 210 -2.75 5.20 -18.55
N GLN A 211 -3.14 5.00 -19.80
CA GLN A 211 -2.21 4.59 -20.86
C GLN A 211 -1.16 5.67 -21.17
N GLU A 212 -1.53 6.94 -21.15
CA GLU A 212 -0.56 8.04 -21.25
C GLU A 212 0.37 8.06 -20.04
N TRP A 213 -0.17 7.94 -18.81
CA TRP A 213 0.64 7.96 -17.60
C TRP A 213 1.69 6.83 -17.59
N VAL A 214 1.30 5.62 -18.01
CA VAL A 214 2.22 4.47 -18.09
C VAL A 214 3.34 4.70 -19.10
N ARG A 215 3.09 5.42 -20.22
CA ARG A 215 4.12 5.73 -21.22
C ARG A 215 5.26 6.58 -20.69
N TYR A 216 5.05 7.35 -19.62
CA TYR A 216 6.10 8.15 -19.00
C TYR A 216 6.90 7.37 -17.94
N LEU A 217 6.51 6.13 -17.62
CA LEU A 217 7.25 5.33 -16.66
C LEU A 217 8.54 4.78 -17.28
N SER A 218 9.61 4.82 -16.49
CA SER A 218 10.81 4.04 -16.74
C SER A 218 10.53 2.60 -16.36
N VAL A 219 10.49 1.70 -17.33
CA VAL A 219 10.28 0.27 -17.09
C VAL A 219 11.51 -0.51 -17.49
N PRO A 220 11.88 -1.58 -16.78
CA PRO A 220 12.99 -2.46 -17.13
C PRO A 220 12.64 -3.29 -18.36
N VAL A 221 13.60 -3.98 -18.97
CA VAL A 221 13.36 -4.85 -20.14
C VAL A 221 12.59 -6.11 -19.73
N ASP A 222 12.95 -6.70 -18.61
CA ASP A 222 12.24 -7.84 -18.02
C ASP A 222 11.18 -7.35 -17.01
N PHE A 223 10.14 -8.14 -16.75
CA PHE A 223 9.11 -7.88 -15.72
C PHE A 223 8.26 -6.60 -15.92
N GLN A 224 8.07 -6.16 -17.18
CA GLN A 224 7.35 -4.89 -17.45
C GLN A 224 5.92 -4.88 -16.91
N ASP A 225 5.17 -5.97 -17.05
CA ASP A 225 3.81 -6.13 -16.55
C ASP A 225 3.75 -6.01 -15.03
N VAL A 226 4.71 -6.61 -14.32
CA VAL A 226 4.87 -6.53 -12.87
C VAL A 226 5.08 -5.09 -12.43
N VAL A 227 6.02 -4.40 -13.08
CA VAL A 227 6.39 -3.02 -12.74
C VAL A 227 5.24 -2.06 -13.03
N ILE A 228 4.58 -2.19 -14.19
CA ILE A 228 3.45 -1.34 -14.56
C ILE A 228 2.28 -1.53 -13.61
N ARG A 229 1.92 -2.79 -13.28
CA ARG A 229 0.84 -3.07 -12.32
C ARG A 229 1.16 -2.51 -10.94
N SER A 230 2.38 -2.70 -10.45
CA SER A 230 2.83 -2.17 -9.16
C SER A 230 2.79 -0.64 -9.15
N ALA A 231 3.26 0.02 -10.20
CA ALA A 231 3.24 1.48 -10.32
C ALA A 231 1.81 2.06 -10.28
N ILE A 232 0.87 1.44 -11.02
CA ILE A 232 -0.54 1.84 -10.99
C ILE A 232 -1.10 1.65 -9.57
N THR A 233 -0.82 0.53 -8.92
CA THR A 233 -1.30 0.24 -7.56
C THR A 233 -0.75 1.23 -6.55
N LEU A 234 0.54 1.56 -6.61
CA LEU A 234 1.15 2.60 -5.76
C LEU A 234 0.45 3.96 -5.94
N LYS A 235 0.11 4.32 -7.18
CA LYS A 235 -0.64 5.55 -7.43
C LYS A 235 -2.06 5.48 -6.87
N LEU A 236 -2.71 4.32 -6.87
CA LEU A 236 -4.02 4.13 -6.25
C LEU A 236 -4.00 4.20 -4.72
N CYS A 237 -2.87 3.85 -4.08
CA CYS A 237 -2.67 4.00 -2.64
C CYS A 237 -2.28 5.43 -2.23
N SER A 238 -2.12 6.36 -3.19
CA SER A 238 -1.82 7.76 -2.93
C SER A 238 -3.09 8.57 -2.78
N HIS A 239 -3.13 9.49 -1.82
CA HIS A 239 -4.15 10.54 -1.71
C HIS A 239 -3.58 11.83 -2.31
N GLU A 240 -3.90 12.10 -3.58
CA GLU A 240 -3.22 13.13 -4.36
C GLU A 240 -3.47 14.57 -3.87
N GLU A 241 -4.51 14.80 -3.06
CA GLU A 241 -4.80 16.11 -2.50
C GLU A 241 -3.71 16.58 -1.54
N THR A 242 -3.24 15.69 -0.68
CA THR A 242 -2.19 15.97 0.30
C THR A 242 -0.83 15.40 -0.09
N GLY A 243 -0.81 14.39 -0.95
CA GLY A 243 0.36 13.60 -1.33
C GLY A 243 0.63 12.40 -0.43
N GLY A 244 -0.11 12.21 0.67
CA GLY A 244 0.05 11.08 1.58
C GLY A 244 -0.18 9.73 0.88
N ILE A 245 0.58 8.71 1.27
CA ILE A 245 0.44 7.33 0.74
C ILE A 245 0.14 6.40 1.91
N VAL A 246 -0.96 5.65 1.79
CA VAL A 246 -1.33 4.66 2.82
C VAL A 246 -0.46 3.42 2.76
N ALA A 247 -0.20 2.79 3.92
CA ALA A 247 0.53 1.53 3.96
C ALA A 247 -0.26 0.38 3.30
N ALA A 248 -1.60 0.40 3.41
CA ALA A 248 -2.52 -0.44 2.64
C ALA A 248 -3.91 0.20 2.57
N LEU A 249 -4.77 -0.27 1.66
CA LEU A 249 -6.15 0.23 1.52
C LEU A 249 -7.11 -0.36 2.56
N THR A 250 -6.67 -1.36 3.35
CA THR A 250 -7.51 -2.08 4.31
C THR A 250 -7.07 -1.87 5.75
N THR A 251 -7.94 -2.24 6.65
CA THR A 251 -7.65 -2.47 8.06
C THR A 251 -7.92 -3.92 8.42
N SER A 252 -7.26 -4.40 9.46
CA SER A 252 -7.64 -5.58 10.24
C SER A 252 -7.76 -6.89 9.48
N ILE A 253 -7.11 -7.01 8.33
CA ILE A 253 -6.84 -8.33 7.78
C ILE A 253 -5.70 -8.90 8.61
N PRO A 254 -5.89 -10.05 9.28
CA PRO A 254 -4.87 -10.58 10.19
C PRO A 254 -3.62 -11.02 9.44
N GLU A 255 -2.47 -10.96 10.10
CA GLU A 255 -1.24 -11.51 9.55
C GLU A 255 -1.32 -13.03 9.35
N TYR A 256 -2.16 -13.71 10.15
CA TYR A 256 -2.58 -15.11 9.97
C TYR A 256 -3.85 -15.38 10.79
N GLY A 257 -4.56 -16.48 10.50
CA GLY A 257 -5.77 -16.85 11.23
C GLY A 257 -5.53 -16.93 12.75
N GLU A 258 -6.42 -16.35 13.55
CA GLU A 258 -6.39 -16.33 15.02
C GLU A 258 -5.15 -15.67 15.67
N SER A 259 -4.25 -15.06 14.88
CA SER A 259 -3.04 -14.43 15.43
C SER A 259 -3.33 -13.20 16.31
N GLY A 260 -4.50 -12.57 16.19
CA GLY A 260 -4.82 -11.29 16.84
C GLY A 260 -4.02 -10.10 16.31
N ARG A 261 -3.13 -10.30 15.35
CA ARG A 261 -2.33 -9.27 14.68
C ARG A 261 -3.15 -8.61 13.59
N THR A 262 -4.04 -7.73 14.00
CA THR A 262 -4.99 -7.02 13.13
C THR A 262 -4.77 -5.53 13.27
N TRP A 263 -4.24 -4.86 12.24
CA TRP A 263 -3.82 -3.47 12.32
C TRP A 263 -4.52 -2.63 11.27
N ASP A 264 -4.72 -1.34 11.57
CA ASP A 264 -5.22 -0.38 10.58
C ASP A 264 -4.05 0.23 9.80
N TYR A 265 -3.96 -0.10 8.50
CA TYR A 265 -2.88 0.36 7.60
C TYR A 265 -3.30 1.49 6.67
N ARG A 266 -4.45 2.10 6.88
CA ARG A 266 -4.96 3.19 6.03
C ARG A 266 -4.31 4.56 6.31
N PHE A 267 -3.15 4.56 6.96
CA PHE A 267 -2.36 5.73 7.33
C PHE A 267 -0.99 5.72 6.66
N SER A 268 -0.26 6.84 6.76
CA SER A 268 1.06 7.01 6.15
C SER A 268 2.16 6.87 7.21
N TRP A 269 2.98 5.83 7.10
CA TRP A 269 4.18 5.63 7.92
C TRP A 269 5.37 6.37 7.34
N LEU A 270 6.11 7.08 8.20
CA LEU A 270 7.34 7.76 7.78
C LEU A 270 8.45 6.78 7.40
N ARG A 271 8.51 5.61 8.04
CA ARG A 271 9.45 4.54 7.72
C ARG A 271 9.37 4.10 6.26
N ASP A 272 8.17 3.98 5.71
CA ASP A 272 7.92 3.51 4.36
C ASP A 272 8.32 4.54 3.29
N SER A 273 8.53 5.81 3.72
CA SER A 273 8.74 6.93 2.81
C SER A 273 9.98 6.79 1.94
N TYR A 274 11.11 6.36 2.51
CA TYR A 274 12.35 6.20 1.75
C TYR A 274 12.20 5.20 0.59
N PHE A 275 11.67 4.02 0.86
CA PHE A 275 11.54 2.97 -0.14
C PHE A 275 10.50 3.33 -1.21
N THR A 276 9.42 4.01 -0.81
CA THR A 276 8.39 4.51 -1.71
C THR A 276 8.93 5.59 -2.64
N VAL A 277 9.65 6.58 -2.09
CA VAL A 277 10.30 7.63 -2.88
C VAL A 277 11.32 7.04 -3.85
N LYS A 278 12.12 6.06 -3.39
CA LYS A 278 13.08 5.36 -4.24
C LYS A 278 12.39 4.65 -5.42
N ALA A 279 11.31 3.91 -5.16
CA ALA A 279 10.56 3.22 -6.22
C ALA A 279 9.95 4.23 -7.22
N LEU A 280 9.33 5.31 -6.74
CA LEU A 280 8.76 6.36 -7.60
C LEU A 280 9.83 7.07 -8.42
N ASN A 281 11.02 7.27 -7.86
CA ASN A 281 12.17 7.85 -8.56
C ASN A 281 12.65 6.92 -9.69
N LEU A 282 12.84 5.63 -9.40
CA LEU A 282 13.24 4.63 -10.39
C LEU A 282 12.22 4.51 -11.53
N LEU A 283 10.93 4.59 -11.22
CA LEU A 283 9.85 4.59 -12.19
C LEU A 283 9.77 5.87 -13.04
N GLY A 284 10.47 6.95 -12.66
CA GLY A 284 10.27 8.26 -13.26
C GLY A 284 8.90 8.87 -12.97
N ALA A 285 8.17 8.36 -11.97
CA ALA A 285 6.88 8.87 -11.52
C ALA A 285 7.04 10.15 -10.67
N THR A 286 7.78 11.14 -11.22
CA THR A 286 8.28 12.32 -10.50
C THR A 286 7.15 13.15 -9.88
N LYS A 287 6.00 13.30 -10.55
CA LYS A 287 4.87 14.05 -9.98
C LYS A 287 4.32 13.41 -8.71
N THR A 288 4.14 12.07 -8.70
CA THR A 288 3.67 11.34 -7.51
C THR A 288 4.72 11.38 -6.40
N MET A 289 5.99 11.23 -6.76
CA MET A 289 7.12 11.36 -5.83
C MET A 289 7.15 12.76 -5.20
N GLU A 290 7.02 13.82 -5.99
CA GLU A 290 7.02 15.21 -5.52
C GLU A 290 5.85 15.50 -4.56
N ASP A 291 4.65 15.01 -4.87
CA ASP A 291 3.49 15.15 -4.00
C ASP A 291 3.75 14.47 -2.64
N TYR A 292 4.32 13.28 -2.64
CA TYR A 292 4.66 12.57 -1.41
C TYR A 292 5.82 13.24 -0.64
N LEU A 293 6.86 13.71 -1.34
CA LEU A 293 7.93 14.49 -0.71
C LEU A 293 7.38 15.76 -0.03
N ARG A 294 6.40 16.40 -0.65
CA ARG A 294 5.71 17.57 -0.05
C ARG A 294 4.94 17.18 1.21
N TYR A 295 4.24 16.04 1.18
CA TYR A 295 3.57 15.50 2.35
C TYR A 295 4.55 15.25 3.50
N VAL A 296 5.64 14.52 3.27
CA VAL A 296 6.67 14.22 4.27
C VAL A 296 7.33 15.50 4.80
N SER A 297 7.60 16.48 3.92
CA SER A 297 8.18 17.78 4.30
C SER A 297 7.23 18.60 5.20
N ASN A 298 5.92 18.56 4.94
CA ASN A 298 4.93 19.22 5.78
C ASN A 298 4.81 18.55 7.15
N VAL A 299 4.86 17.23 7.22
CA VAL A 299 4.91 16.48 8.48
C VAL A 299 6.14 16.90 9.30
N ALA A 300 7.32 16.96 8.68
CA ALA A 300 8.55 17.39 9.34
C ALA A 300 8.48 18.85 9.82
N ALA A 301 7.95 19.75 8.99
CA ALA A 301 7.77 21.17 9.34
C ALA A 301 6.78 21.38 10.49
N GLY A 302 5.80 20.49 10.64
CA GLY A 302 4.87 20.48 11.77
C GLY A 302 5.47 20.04 13.12
N SER A 303 6.78 19.71 13.14
CA SER A 303 7.52 19.26 14.31
C SER A 303 8.77 20.15 14.53
N PRO A 304 8.63 21.37 15.05
CA PRO A 304 9.71 22.34 15.12
C PRO A 304 10.86 21.92 16.04
N ASP A 305 10.60 21.06 17.02
CA ASP A 305 11.62 20.42 17.87
C ASP A 305 12.27 19.19 17.22
N GLY A 306 11.83 18.83 16.02
CA GLY A 306 12.28 17.68 15.25
C GLY A 306 11.75 16.33 15.73
N TYR A 307 10.87 16.27 16.75
CA TYR A 307 10.29 15.00 17.18
C TYR A 307 9.25 14.49 16.18
N LEU A 308 9.43 13.26 15.72
CA LEU A 308 8.53 12.58 14.79
C LEU A 308 7.86 11.38 15.46
N GLN A 309 6.54 11.30 15.33
CA GLN A 309 5.80 10.06 15.57
C GLN A 309 5.85 9.15 14.33
N PRO A 310 5.61 7.83 14.47
CA PRO A 310 5.80 6.87 13.37
C PRO A 310 4.91 7.09 12.16
N LEU A 311 3.63 7.45 12.38
CA LEU A 311 2.62 7.54 11.32
C LEU A 311 1.72 8.75 11.48
N PHE A 312 1.10 9.15 10.37
CA PHE A 312 0.19 10.29 10.27
C PHE A 312 -1.02 9.93 9.40
N GLY A 313 -2.15 10.59 9.65
CA GLY A 313 -3.31 10.53 8.77
C GLY A 313 -3.05 11.20 7.42
N LEU A 314 -3.85 10.89 6.42
CA LEU A 314 -3.73 11.48 5.07
C LEU A 314 -3.95 13.00 5.05
N GLY A 315 -4.69 13.55 6.03
CA GLY A 315 -4.87 14.99 6.24
C GLY A 315 -3.91 15.57 7.29
N PHE A 316 -2.77 14.93 7.55
CA PHE A 316 -1.77 15.29 8.56
C PHE A 316 -2.24 15.11 10.02
N GLU A 317 -3.29 14.33 10.25
CA GLU A 317 -3.77 14.04 11.60
C GLU A 317 -2.65 13.37 12.40
N ARG A 318 -2.37 13.92 13.59
CA ARG A 318 -1.35 13.40 14.53
C ARG A 318 -1.96 12.44 15.55
N ARG A 319 -3.23 12.63 15.90
CA ARG A 319 -3.93 11.78 16.86
C ARG A 319 -4.73 10.73 16.11
N ILE A 320 -4.31 9.48 16.22
CA ILE A 320 -4.87 8.33 15.49
C ILE A 320 -5.24 7.25 16.51
N GLU A 321 -6.21 7.54 17.35
CA GLU A 321 -6.63 6.64 18.43
C GLU A 321 -7.09 5.29 17.88
N GLU A 322 -6.47 4.21 18.39
CA GLU A 322 -6.90 2.86 18.09
C GLU A 322 -8.12 2.49 18.89
N THR A 323 -9.17 2.06 18.22
CA THR A 323 -10.41 1.59 18.82
C THR A 323 -10.80 0.25 18.24
N THR A 324 -11.44 -0.61 19.04
CA THR A 324 -12.00 -1.88 18.55
C THR A 324 -13.41 -1.66 18.03
N VAL A 325 -13.66 -2.18 16.82
CA VAL A 325 -14.94 -2.09 16.11
C VAL A 325 -15.71 -3.38 16.34
N ALA A 326 -16.72 -3.34 17.21
CA ALA A 326 -17.50 -4.54 17.55
C ALA A 326 -18.56 -4.94 16.50
N SER A 327 -18.88 -4.03 15.57
CA SER A 327 -19.90 -4.25 14.52
C SER A 327 -19.43 -5.12 13.36
N LEU A 328 -18.12 -5.37 13.25
CA LEU A 328 -17.52 -6.20 12.20
C LEU A 328 -16.84 -7.42 12.83
N ALA A 329 -17.11 -8.60 12.28
CA ALA A 329 -16.59 -9.86 12.79
C ALA A 329 -15.10 -10.08 12.53
N GLY A 330 -14.52 -9.34 11.59
CA GLY A 330 -13.15 -9.52 11.09
C GLY A 330 -13.08 -10.39 9.83
N TYR A 331 -11.93 -10.33 9.17
CA TYR A 331 -11.66 -11.11 7.98
C TYR A 331 -11.77 -12.61 8.29
N ARG A 332 -12.73 -13.30 7.63
CA ARG A 332 -13.07 -14.71 7.91
C ARG A 332 -13.44 -15.00 9.37
N GLY A 333 -13.92 -13.99 10.09
CA GLY A 333 -14.24 -14.10 11.52
C GLY A 333 -13.04 -13.94 12.45
N HIS A 334 -11.85 -13.64 11.94
CA HIS A 334 -10.65 -13.39 12.74
C HIS A 334 -10.56 -11.91 13.09
N GLY A 335 -10.89 -11.58 14.33
CA GLY A 335 -10.82 -10.23 14.90
C GLY A 335 -9.69 -10.05 15.90
N PRO A 336 -9.65 -8.91 16.60
CA PRO A 336 -10.61 -7.81 16.52
C PRO A 336 -10.44 -6.92 15.29
N VAL A 337 -11.52 -6.29 14.80
CA VAL A 337 -11.42 -5.20 13.83
C VAL A 337 -11.03 -3.93 14.57
N ARG A 338 -10.05 -3.18 14.02
CA ARG A 338 -9.52 -1.94 14.60
C ARG A 338 -9.72 -0.77 13.65
N ALA A 339 -10.00 0.37 14.21
CA ALA A 339 -9.95 1.67 13.54
C ALA A 339 -8.94 2.55 14.27
N GLY A 340 -8.07 3.23 13.53
CA GLY A 340 -6.90 3.89 14.10
C GLY A 340 -5.77 2.91 14.42
N ASN A 341 -4.63 3.44 14.88
CA ASN A 341 -3.45 2.63 15.15
C ASN A 341 -2.62 3.18 16.30
N ALA A 342 -2.48 2.42 17.38
CA ALA A 342 -1.80 2.81 18.61
C ALA A 342 -0.29 3.09 18.43
N ALA A 343 0.31 2.65 17.33
CA ALA A 343 1.71 2.93 17.03
C ALA A 343 2.00 4.45 16.93
N TYR A 344 0.98 5.31 16.70
CA TYR A 344 1.19 6.76 16.70
C TYR A 344 1.75 7.31 18.02
N THR A 345 1.59 6.59 19.13
CA THR A 345 2.11 6.97 20.46
C THR A 345 3.50 6.40 20.75
N GLN A 346 4.00 5.49 19.90
CA GLN A 346 5.29 4.85 20.11
C GLN A 346 6.46 5.78 19.79
N VAL A 347 7.58 5.53 20.44
CA VAL A 347 8.88 6.09 20.04
C VAL A 347 9.50 5.12 19.05
N GLN A 348 9.76 5.60 17.83
CA GLN A 348 10.47 4.85 16.77
C GLN A 348 11.53 5.77 16.18
N ASN A 349 12.79 5.43 16.43
CA ASN A 349 13.92 6.33 16.11
C ASN A 349 14.38 6.21 14.65
N ASP A 350 13.85 5.29 13.88
CA ASP A 350 14.13 5.10 12.44
C ASP A 350 13.47 6.17 11.55
N GLY A 351 12.41 6.82 12.02
CA GLY A 351 11.69 7.86 11.27
C GLY A 351 12.56 9.03 10.83
N TYR A 352 13.55 9.42 11.62
CA TYR A 352 14.47 10.54 11.30
C TYR A 352 15.27 10.25 10.03
N GLY A 353 15.86 9.06 9.96
CA GLY A 353 16.59 8.61 8.77
C GLY A 353 15.68 8.47 7.55
N SER A 354 14.48 7.91 7.73
CA SER A 354 13.53 7.70 6.65
C SER A 354 13.10 9.01 5.98
N VAL A 355 12.83 10.05 6.79
CA VAL A 355 12.48 11.38 6.28
C VAL A 355 13.65 12.02 5.54
N VAL A 356 14.86 12.02 6.12
CA VAL A 356 16.03 12.68 5.49
C VAL A 356 16.43 11.94 4.21
N LEU A 357 16.40 10.59 4.19
CA LEU A 357 16.64 9.78 3.00
C LEU A 357 15.62 10.03 1.88
N SER A 358 14.39 10.38 2.23
CA SER A 358 13.37 10.74 1.26
C SER A 358 13.59 12.14 0.71
N VAL A 359 13.72 13.12 1.60
CA VAL A 359 13.75 14.55 1.26
C VAL A 359 15.06 14.97 0.56
N ILE A 360 16.14 14.16 0.70
CA ILE A 360 17.41 14.40 -0.01
C ILE A 360 17.23 14.54 -1.53
N GLN A 361 16.19 13.96 -2.11
CA GLN A 361 15.89 14.08 -3.54
C GLN A 361 15.76 15.54 -3.99
N TYR A 362 15.21 16.42 -3.17
CA TYR A 362 15.13 17.85 -3.50
C TYR A 362 16.49 18.52 -3.76
N PHE A 363 17.58 17.98 -3.21
CA PHE A 363 18.91 18.54 -3.33
C PHE A 363 19.74 17.92 -4.47
N PHE A 364 19.31 16.76 -5.00
CA PHE A 364 20.10 16.01 -5.97
C PHE A 364 19.37 15.67 -7.26
N ASP A 365 18.02 15.70 -7.27
CA ASP A 365 17.23 15.39 -8.46
C ASP A 365 16.81 16.68 -9.18
N GLU A 366 17.52 17.01 -10.23
CA GLU A 366 17.29 18.23 -11.02
C GLU A 366 15.99 18.21 -11.85
N ARG A 367 15.26 17.08 -11.88
CA ARG A 367 13.93 17.00 -12.52
C ARG A 367 12.85 17.66 -11.66
N LEU A 368 13.10 17.82 -10.36
CA LEU A 368 12.13 18.45 -9.44
C LEU A 368 12.11 19.96 -9.67
N PRO A 369 10.92 20.58 -9.84
CA PRO A 369 10.80 22.01 -10.13
C PRO A 369 11.23 22.90 -8.96
N ALA A 370 11.16 22.38 -7.73
CA ALA A 370 11.65 23.04 -6.53
C ALA A 370 12.97 22.39 -6.09
N ALA A 371 14.07 23.07 -6.28
CA ALA A 371 15.36 22.63 -5.74
C ALA A 371 15.42 22.86 -4.22
N GLY A 372 16.05 21.91 -3.52
CA GLY A 372 16.35 22.08 -2.09
C GLY A 372 17.34 23.23 -1.85
N ASP A 373 17.00 24.10 -0.93
CA ASP A 373 17.79 25.27 -0.54
C ASP A 373 18.29 25.18 0.91
N GLU A 374 19.08 26.16 1.33
CA GLU A 374 19.53 26.26 2.71
C GLU A 374 18.36 26.35 3.71
N GLY A 375 17.26 26.99 3.33
CA GLY A 375 16.06 27.08 4.16
C GLY A 375 15.42 25.70 4.42
N LEU A 376 15.34 24.85 3.41
CA LEU A 376 14.88 23.46 3.60
C LEU A 376 15.88 22.66 4.43
N PHE A 377 17.20 22.80 4.16
CA PHE A 377 18.24 22.15 4.96
C PHE A 377 18.12 22.49 6.45
N ARG A 378 17.97 23.77 6.79
CA ARG A 378 17.80 24.21 8.18
C ARG A 378 16.56 23.65 8.85
N ARG A 379 15.49 23.37 8.09
CA ARG A 379 14.28 22.68 8.62
C ARG A 379 14.51 21.19 8.85
N LEU A 380 15.47 20.57 8.18
CA LEU A 380 15.83 19.15 8.39
C LEU A 380 16.81 18.96 9.54
N GLU A 381 17.64 19.97 9.87
CA GLU A 381 18.65 19.85 10.94
C GLU A 381 18.07 19.45 12.30
N PRO A 382 16.89 19.91 12.75
CA PRO A 382 16.27 19.42 13.98
C PRO A 382 16.06 17.88 13.99
N LEU A 383 15.79 17.26 12.84
CA LEU A 383 15.69 15.79 12.73
C LEU A 383 17.05 15.12 12.99
N GLY A 384 18.12 15.69 12.45
CA GLY A 384 19.49 15.24 12.73
C GLY A 384 19.84 15.38 14.21
N VAL A 385 19.46 16.49 14.85
CA VAL A 385 19.68 16.69 16.30
C VAL A 385 18.94 15.61 17.11
N GLN A 386 17.70 15.26 16.74
CA GLN A 386 16.99 14.15 17.38
C GLN A 386 17.66 12.81 17.11
N ALA A 387 18.11 12.55 15.90
CA ALA A 387 18.84 11.34 15.55
C ALA A 387 20.10 11.16 16.43
N VAL A 388 20.92 12.20 16.59
CA VAL A 388 22.11 12.20 17.47
C VAL A 388 21.74 11.95 18.93
N ARG A 389 20.62 12.47 19.41
CA ARG A 389 20.17 12.27 20.80
C ARG A 389 19.63 10.87 21.06
N ARG A 390 19.14 10.17 20.03
CA ARG A 390 18.28 8.99 20.20
C ARG A 390 18.84 7.69 19.63
N TRP A 391 19.90 7.71 18.84
CA TRP A 391 20.43 6.53 18.16
C TRP A 391 20.75 5.35 19.11
N ASN A 392 21.08 5.65 20.36
CA ASN A 392 21.40 4.69 21.41
C ASN A 392 20.35 4.62 22.53
N GLN A 393 19.14 5.15 22.27
CA GLN A 393 18.03 5.08 23.20
C GLN A 393 17.08 3.95 22.82
N PRO A 394 16.52 3.26 23.81
CA PRO A 394 15.50 2.24 23.54
C PRO A 394 14.29 2.82 22.82
N ASP A 395 13.78 2.07 21.83
CA ASP A 395 12.55 2.36 21.12
C ASP A 395 11.74 1.09 20.83
N ALA A 396 10.55 1.22 20.20
CA ALA A 396 9.71 0.10 19.83
C ALA A 396 10.24 -0.67 18.60
N GLY A 397 11.25 -0.11 17.90
CA GLY A 397 11.85 -0.69 16.71
C GLY A 397 10.92 -0.72 15.49
N ILE A 398 11.47 -1.20 14.39
CA ILE A 398 10.78 -1.31 13.10
C ILE A 398 9.51 -2.21 13.16
N TRP A 399 9.48 -3.16 14.10
CA TRP A 399 8.38 -4.13 14.25
C TRP A 399 7.29 -3.66 15.21
N GLU A 400 7.39 -2.44 15.76
CA GLU A 400 6.35 -1.81 16.58
C GLU A 400 5.97 -2.63 17.82
N PHE A 401 6.97 -3.18 18.51
CA PHE A 401 6.72 -3.96 19.71
C PHE A 401 5.93 -3.16 20.74
N ARG A 402 4.87 -3.74 21.29
CA ARG A 402 3.96 -3.05 22.22
C ARG A 402 4.43 -3.07 23.66
N THR A 403 5.14 -4.12 24.07
CA THR A 403 5.57 -4.34 25.46
C THR A 403 7.08 -4.37 25.64
N ARG A 404 7.86 -4.33 24.55
CA ARG A 404 9.31 -4.39 24.57
C ARG A 404 9.92 -3.17 23.90
N ASN A 405 10.96 -2.62 24.55
CA ASN A 405 11.80 -1.60 23.96
C ASN A 405 13.27 -2.06 24.02
N GLY A 406 14.06 -1.69 23.03
CA GLY A 406 15.47 -1.99 22.95
C GLY A 406 16.22 -0.95 22.13
N VAL A 407 17.53 -0.92 22.19
CA VAL A 407 18.34 -0.15 21.26
C VAL A 407 18.46 -0.96 19.98
N HIS A 408 17.51 -0.74 19.06
CA HIS A 408 17.44 -1.51 17.83
C HIS A 408 18.53 -1.09 16.84
N THR A 409 19.22 -2.08 16.27
CA THR A 409 20.28 -1.85 15.28
C THR A 409 19.74 -1.10 14.05
N HIS A 410 18.52 -1.44 13.59
CA HIS A 410 17.87 -0.73 12.49
C HIS A 410 17.62 0.74 12.84
N SER A 411 17.06 1.05 14.00
CA SER A 411 16.80 2.43 14.43
C SER A 411 18.09 3.24 14.54
N ALA A 412 19.15 2.67 15.12
CA ALA A 412 20.46 3.31 15.22
C ALA A 412 21.09 3.55 13.83
N MET A 413 21.00 2.57 12.93
CA MET A 413 21.44 2.70 11.53
C MET A 413 20.70 3.82 10.80
N MET A 414 19.40 3.97 11.01
CA MET A 414 18.61 5.03 10.39
C MET A 414 18.94 6.40 10.97
N CYS A 415 19.25 6.51 12.26
CA CYS A 415 19.79 7.73 12.86
C CYS A 415 21.16 8.11 12.25
N TRP A 416 22.04 7.12 12.03
CA TRP A 416 23.27 7.33 11.25
C TRP A 416 22.98 7.89 9.87
N ALA A 417 22.02 7.29 9.16
CA ALA A 417 21.66 7.70 7.81
C ALA A 417 21.16 9.14 7.76
N ALA A 418 20.41 9.61 8.77
CA ALA A 418 20.02 11.01 8.88
C ALA A 418 21.25 11.94 8.88
N CYS A 419 22.23 11.67 9.74
CA CYS A 419 23.45 12.48 9.87
C CYS A 419 24.32 12.42 8.59
N ASP A 420 24.54 11.23 8.00
CA ASP A 420 25.31 11.06 6.78
C ASP A 420 24.68 11.83 5.60
N ARG A 421 23.34 11.76 5.46
CA ARG A 421 22.64 12.47 4.38
C ARG A 421 22.59 13.98 4.61
N LEU A 422 22.47 14.46 5.85
CA LEU A 422 22.61 15.89 6.17
C LEU A 422 24.02 16.41 5.84
N ALA A 423 25.08 15.62 6.11
CA ALA A 423 26.44 15.98 5.71
C ALA A 423 26.56 16.15 4.18
N ARG A 424 25.97 15.23 3.41
CA ARG A 424 25.97 15.30 1.94
C ARG A 424 25.18 16.50 1.41
N ILE A 425 24.01 16.79 2.00
CA ILE A 425 23.20 17.96 1.64
C ILE A 425 24.00 19.24 1.93
N ALA A 426 24.59 19.37 3.12
CA ALA A 426 25.40 20.54 3.50
C ALA A 426 26.57 20.75 2.55
N ALA A 427 27.30 19.68 2.18
CA ALA A 427 28.36 19.73 1.19
C ALA A 427 27.87 20.19 -0.20
N ARG A 428 26.72 19.71 -0.66
CA ARG A 428 26.06 20.10 -1.92
C ARG A 428 25.70 21.59 -1.94
N LEU A 429 25.31 22.14 -0.77
CA LEU A 429 24.99 23.57 -0.59
C LEU A 429 26.19 24.45 -0.32
N GLY A 430 27.42 23.90 -0.23
CA GLY A 430 28.64 24.66 0.09
C GLY A 430 28.76 25.08 1.57
N LEU A 431 28.00 24.45 2.46
CA LEU A 431 27.99 24.70 3.92
C LEU A 431 29.04 23.83 4.62
N GLY A 432 30.32 24.14 4.43
CA GLY A 432 31.47 23.31 4.85
C GLY A 432 31.45 22.94 6.34
N ASP A 433 31.32 23.93 7.23
CA ASP A 433 31.27 23.68 8.69
C ASP A 433 30.13 22.75 9.11
N ARG A 434 28.96 22.87 8.44
CA ARG A 434 27.81 22.00 8.70
C ARG A 434 28.04 20.62 8.15
N ALA A 435 28.66 20.48 6.98
CA ALA A 435 29.00 19.19 6.38
C ALA A 435 29.99 18.42 7.29
N ASP A 436 31.00 19.09 7.84
CA ASP A 436 31.97 18.48 8.75
C ASP A 436 31.34 18.09 10.09
N HIS A 437 30.47 18.93 10.65
CA HIS A 437 29.72 18.60 11.85
C HIS A 437 28.89 17.30 11.66
N TRP A 438 28.02 17.25 10.65
CA TRP A 438 27.15 16.10 10.44
C TRP A 438 27.94 14.85 10.04
N ARG A 439 29.09 15.00 9.35
CA ARG A 439 29.97 13.86 9.05
C ARG A 439 30.60 13.30 10.33
N GLY A 440 31.04 14.14 11.24
CA GLY A 440 31.56 13.71 12.54
C GLY A 440 30.56 12.94 13.36
N GLU A 441 29.30 13.43 13.44
CA GLU A 441 28.22 12.72 14.12
C GLU A 441 27.91 11.37 13.44
N ALA A 442 27.87 11.34 12.12
CA ALA A 442 27.65 10.10 11.37
C ALA A 442 28.76 9.06 11.62
N GLU A 443 30.03 9.46 11.61
CA GLU A 443 31.17 8.57 11.87
C GLU A 443 31.13 7.99 13.29
N LEU A 444 30.73 8.80 14.27
CA LEU A 444 30.58 8.40 15.67
C LEU A 444 29.47 7.33 15.80
N ILE A 445 28.31 7.59 15.25
CA ILE A 445 27.18 6.65 15.29
C ILE A 445 27.55 5.35 14.53
N ARG A 446 28.16 5.48 13.35
CA ARG A 446 28.57 4.32 12.54
C ARG A 446 29.52 3.40 13.29
N ALA A 447 30.55 3.96 13.92
CA ALA A 447 31.53 3.19 14.68
C ALA A 447 30.84 2.42 15.82
N ALA A 448 29.96 3.10 16.56
CA ALA A 448 29.22 2.51 17.66
C ALA A 448 28.24 1.39 17.19
N VAL A 449 27.51 1.60 16.08
CA VAL A 449 26.61 0.58 15.53
C VAL A 449 27.39 -0.68 15.12
N LEU A 450 28.51 -0.49 14.39
CA LEU A 450 29.31 -1.61 13.90
C LEU A 450 30.04 -2.38 15.01
N GLU A 451 30.23 -1.77 16.19
CA GLU A 451 30.80 -2.40 17.37
C GLU A 451 29.73 -3.05 18.25
N GLN A 452 28.69 -2.31 18.64
CA GLN A 452 27.72 -2.73 19.65
C GLN A 452 26.67 -3.71 19.14
N ALA A 453 26.39 -3.70 17.83
CA ALA A 453 25.47 -4.64 17.20
C ALA A 453 26.16 -5.95 16.77
N TRP A 454 27.48 -6.04 16.78
CA TRP A 454 28.21 -7.26 16.42
C TRP A 454 28.30 -8.25 17.56
N ASP A 455 27.92 -9.48 17.33
CA ASP A 455 28.08 -10.60 18.28
C ASP A 455 29.13 -11.60 17.78
N GLU A 456 30.22 -11.72 18.55
CA GLU A 456 31.35 -12.59 18.21
C GLU A 456 30.99 -14.08 18.25
N LYS A 457 30.00 -14.49 19.02
CA LYS A 457 29.59 -15.89 19.10
C LYS A 457 28.73 -16.30 17.92
N LEU A 458 27.83 -15.39 17.52
CA LEU A 458 26.97 -15.58 16.35
C LEU A 458 27.71 -15.29 15.05
N GLN A 459 28.84 -14.58 15.12
CA GLN A 459 29.54 -14.03 13.95
C GLN A 459 28.57 -13.24 13.05
N SER A 460 27.72 -12.41 13.68
CA SER A 460 26.64 -11.67 13.00
C SER A 460 26.31 -10.39 13.73
N PHE A 461 25.82 -9.41 13.00
CA PHE A 461 25.07 -8.33 13.61
C PHE A 461 23.76 -8.88 14.18
N THR A 462 23.26 -8.23 15.24
CA THR A 462 22.05 -8.62 15.98
C THR A 462 20.99 -7.53 15.89
N SER A 463 19.73 -7.87 16.11
CA SER A 463 18.58 -6.97 16.02
C SER A 463 18.63 -5.80 17.02
N THR A 464 19.28 -6.01 18.17
CA THR A 464 19.48 -5.02 19.23
C THR A 464 20.91 -5.04 19.73
N PHE A 465 21.40 -3.92 20.22
CA PHE A 465 22.75 -3.82 20.81
C PHE A 465 22.88 -4.78 22.00
N GLY A 466 23.95 -5.59 21.97
CA GLY A 466 24.21 -6.62 22.98
C GLY A 466 23.17 -7.74 23.05
N GLY A 467 22.26 -7.81 22.08
CA GLY A 467 21.28 -8.89 21.95
C GLY A 467 21.86 -10.12 21.26
N ALA A 468 21.04 -11.19 21.17
CA ALA A 468 21.40 -12.44 20.49
C ALA A 468 20.39 -12.83 19.40
N ASP A 469 19.39 -12.01 19.15
CA ASP A 469 18.35 -12.26 18.14
C ASP A 469 18.72 -11.63 16.79
N LEU A 470 18.26 -12.30 15.74
CA LEU A 470 18.34 -11.81 14.37
C LEU A 470 16.97 -11.38 13.90
N ASP A 471 16.94 -10.32 13.09
CA ASP A 471 15.77 -9.96 12.30
C ASP A 471 16.17 -9.59 10.85
N ALA A 472 15.18 -9.56 9.98
CA ALA A 472 15.40 -9.31 8.55
C ALA A 472 15.84 -7.88 8.24
N SER A 473 15.66 -6.91 9.14
CA SER A 473 16.10 -5.52 8.92
C SER A 473 17.61 -5.37 8.81
N LEU A 474 18.38 -6.34 9.34
CA LEU A 474 19.83 -6.41 9.18
C LEU A 474 20.26 -6.52 7.72
N LEU A 475 19.41 -7.07 6.85
CA LEU A 475 19.66 -7.16 5.41
C LEU A 475 19.69 -5.80 4.71
N LEU A 476 19.15 -4.77 5.35
CA LEU A 476 19.15 -3.39 4.84
C LEU A 476 20.47 -2.65 5.04
N MET A 477 21.40 -3.15 5.84
CA MET A 477 22.65 -2.46 6.17
C MET A 477 23.44 -1.99 4.93
N PRO A 478 23.62 -2.78 3.85
CA PRO A 478 24.29 -2.31 2.64
C PRO A 478 23.42 -1.39 1.78
N GLU A 479 22.10 -1.56 1.80
CA GLU A 479 21.18 -0.68 1.07
C GLU A 479 21.22 0.75 1.61
N ILE A 480 21.17 0.87 2.93
CA ILE A 480 21.27 2.17 3.62
C ILE A 480 22.71 2.72 3.53
N GLY A 481 23.71 1.84 3.42
CA GLY A 481 25.12 2.18 3.13
C GLY A 481 26.01 2.28 4.36
N ILE A 482 25.57 1.79 5.52
CA ILE A 482 26.38 1.80 6.76
C ILE A 482 27.58 0.83 6.66
N ILE A 483 27.44 -0.23 5.86
CA ILE A 483 28.48 -1.23 5.60
C ILE A 483 28.50 -1.60 4.12
N ALA A 484 29.64 -2.01 3.59
CA ALA A 484 29.72 -2.49 2.22
C ALA A 484 29.10 -3.89 2.08
N ALA A 485 28.44 -4.19 0.96
CA ALA A 485 27.82 -5.49 0.73
C ALA A 485 28.80 -6.67 0.74
N ARG A 486 30.09 -6.42 0.43
CA ARG A 486 31.18 -7.42 0.45
C ARG A 486 32.00 -7.42 1.74
N ASP A 487 31.60 -6.65 2.74
CA ASP A 487 32.26 -6.73 4.08
C ASP A 487 32.03 -8.13 4.66
N PRO A 488 33.07 -8.81 5.15
CA PRO A 488 32.94 -10.17 5.70
C PRO A 488 31.89 -10.29 6.80
N ARG A 489 31.71 -9.24 7.63
CA ARG A 489 30.69 -9.22 8.69
C ARG A 489 29.28 -9.21 8.12
N PHE A 490 29.03 -8.48 7.02
CA PHE A 490 27.73 -8.50 6.36
C PHE A 490 27.47 -9.85 5.69
N LEU A 491 28.48 -10.43 5.02
CA LEU A 491 28.33 -11.77 4.40
C LEU A 491 27.98 -12.82 5.45
N SER A 492 28.63 -12.78 6.61
CA SER A 492 28.33 -13.66 7.72
C SER A 492 26.93 -13.41 8.30
N THR A 493 26.51 -12.14 8.42
CA THR A 493 25.16 -11.77 8.87
C THR A 493 24.08 -12.27 7.91
N LEU A 494 24.29 -12.10 6.59
CA LEU A 494 23.37 -12.63 5.58
C LEU A 494 23.20 -14.15 5.72
N ALA A 495 24.33 -14.88 5.86
CA ALA A 495 24.29 -16.34 6.05
C ALA A 495 23.56 -16.74 7.35
N ALA A 496 23.76 -15.99 8.44
CA ALA A 496 23.06 -16.22 9.71
C ALA A 496 21.54 -15.96 9.59
N CYS A 497 21.15 -14.87 8.91
CA CYS A 497 19.74 -14.56 8.62
C CYS A 497 19.09 -15.64 7.74
N GLU A 498 19.76 -16.06 6.65
CA GLU A 498 19.26 -17.16 5.82
C GLU A 498 19.05 -18.43 6.64
N LYS A 499 20.02 -18.82 7.46
CA LYS A 499 19.94 -20.03 8.28
C LYS A 499 18.81 -19.98 9.31
N LYS A 500 18.57 -18.83 9.95
CA LYS A 500 17.62 -18.71 11.07
C LYS A 500 16.21 -18.31 10.62
N LEU A 501 16.10 -17.47 9.60
CA LEU A 501 14.84 -16.80 9.24
C LEU A 501 14.27 -17.25 7.90
N ARG A 502 15.08 -17.87 7.00
CA ARG A 502 14.63 -18.24 5.66
C ARG A 502 13.89 -19.58 5.68
N PHE A 503 12.76 -19.63 4.98
CA PHE A 503 11.94 -20.82 4.73
C PHE A 503 11.65 -20.93 3.23
N GLY A 504 12.22 -21.92 2.56
CA GLY A 504 12.18 -22.00 1.10
C GLY A 504 12.77 -20.73 0.47
N ASN A 505 11.95 -20.02 -0.31
CA ASN A 505 12.31 -18.76 -0.93
C ASN A 505 11.84 -17.51 -0.16
N HIS A 506 11.20 -17.68 0.99
CA HIS A 506 10.71 -16.57 1.80
C HIS A 506 11.51 -16.40 3.09
N ILE A 507 11.42 -15.21 3.69
CA ILE A 507 12.09 -14.92 4.95
C ILE A 507 11.11 -14.31 5.96
N TYR A 508 11.14 -14.83 7.19
CA TYR A 508 10.39 -14.26 8.31
C TYR A 508 11.07 -12.99 8.81
N ARG A 509 10.29 -12.06 9.34
CA ARG A 509 10.80 -10.82 9.93
C ARG A 509 11.72 -11.10 11.13
N TYR A 510 11.34 -12.07 11.99
CA TYR A 510 12.09 -12.65 13.11
C TYR A 510 11.40 -13.96 13.53
N ARG A 511 12.06 -14.74 14.39
CA ARG A 511 11.55 -16.04 14.90
C ARG A 511 11.42 -16.06 16.42
N ALA A 512 11.71 -14.95 17.11
CA ALA A 512 11.49 -14.84 18.55
C ALA A 512 10.00 -14.54 18.82
N PRO A 513 9.38 -15.13 19.86
CA PRO A 513 8.03 -14.77 20.27
C PRO A 513 7.96 -13.28 20.65
N ASP A 514 6.91 -12.61 20.22
CA ASP A 514 6.58 -11.25 20.62
C ASP A 514 5.29 -11.21 21.47
N ASP A 515 4.61 -10.05 21.49
CA ASP A 515 3.38 -9.85 22.25
C ASP A 515 2.21 -10.76 21.80
N PHE A 516 2.34 -11.40 20.64
CA PHE A 516 1.32 -12.22 19.97
C PHE A 516 1.84 -13.63 19.61
N GLY A 517 3.00 -14.05 20.12
CA GLY A 517 3.65 -15.31 19.76
C GLY A 517 4.68 -15.16 18.63
N GLU A 518 5.12 -16.27 18.03
CA GLU A 518 5.98 -16.24 16.85
C GLU A 518 5.17 -15.84 15.61
N PRO A 519 5.75 -15.06 14.65
CA PRO A 519 5.12 -14.82 13.37
C PRO A 519 4.90 -16.11 12.58
N GLU A 520 3.70 -16.30 12.05
CA GLU A 520 3.31 -17.51 11.30
C GLU A 520 3.43 -17.32 9.78
N THR A 521 3.53 -16.06 9.31
CA THR A 521 3.71 -15.69 7.90
C THR A 521 5.08 -15.08 7.64
N ALA A 522 5.62 -15.32 6.46
CA ALA A 522 6.76 -14.57 5.96
C ALA A 522 6.26 -13.17 5.55
N PHE A 523 6.94 -12.13 6.05
CA PHE A 523 6.64 -10.76 5.69
C PHE A 523 7.20 -10.47 4.29
N THR A 524 6.34 -10.14 3.35
CA THR A 524 6.71 -9.99 1.92
C THR A 524 7.80 -8.94 1.72
N GLY A 525 7.74 -7.83 2.45
CA GLY A 525 8.78 -6.79 2.44
C GLY A 525 10.17 -7.33 2.80
N CYS A 526 10.26 -8.21 3.80
CA CYS A 526 11.53 -8.85 4.19
C CYS A 526 12.09 -9.75 3.09
N THR A 527 11.22 -10.45 2.35
CA THR A 527 11.64 -11.27 1.21
C THR A 527 12.24 -10.39 0.12
N PHE A 528 11.73 -9.18 -0.13
CA PHE A 528 12.37 -8.23 -1.02
C PHE A 528 13.71 -7.69 -0.50
N TRP A 529 13.88 -7.54 0.82
CA TRP A 529 15.20 -7.20 1.37
C TRP A 529 16.21 -8.32 1.17
N LEU A 530 15.78 -9.59 1.29
CA LEU A 530 16.63 -10.74 0.96
C LEU A 530 17.05 -10.72 -0.51
N ILE A 531 16.11 -10.47 -1.44
CA ILE A 531 16.41 -10.34 -2.88
C ILE A 531 17.46 -9.26 -3.13
N ASP A 532 17.29 -8.07 -2.55
CA ASP A 532 18.24 -6.97 -2.69
C ASP A 532 19.62 -7.32 -2.11
N ALA A 533 19.67 -7.94 -0.92
CA ALA A 533 20.91 -8.36 -0.28
C ALA A 533 21.65 -9.41 -1.12
N LEU A 534 20.95 -10.45 -1.60
CA LEU A 534 21.51 -11.49 -2.48
C LEU A 534 22.08 -10.89 -3.78
N ALA A 535 21.34 -10.01 -4.42
CA ALA A 535 21.80 -9.33 -5.64
C ALA A 535 23.04 -8.46 -5.38
N ARG A 536 23.11 -7.74 -4.25
CA ARG A 536 24.26 -6.89 -3.89
C ARG A 536 25.54 -7.67 -3.60
N VAL A 537 25.41 -8.88 -3.06
CA VAL A 537 26.59 -9.74 -2.83
C VAL A 537 27.01 -10.54 -4.05
N GLY A 538 26.27 -10.43 -5.17
CA GLY A 538 26.56 -11.09 -6.45
C GLY A 538 25.87 -12.44 -6.65
N ARG A 539 24.95 -12.83 -5.77
CA ARG A 539 24.14 -14.06 -5.86
C ARG A 539 22.86 -13.81 -6.69
N HIS A 540 23.06 -13.43 -7.97
CA HIS A 540 21.94 -13.01 -8.84
C HIS A 540 20.95 -14.13 -9.13
N ASP A 541 21.42 -15.35 -9.37
CA ASP A 541 20.56 -16.49 -9.66
C ASP A 541 19.66 -16.85 -8.46
N ASP A 542 20.22 -16.80 -7.24
CA ASP A 542 19.46 -17.01 -6.02
C ASP A 542 18.41 -15.90 -5.84
N ALA A 543 18.79 -14.64 -6.06
CA ALA A 543 17.87 -13.50 -5.97
C ALA A 543 16.73 -13.63 -6.99
N LEU A 544 17.04 -14.05 -8.23
CA LEU A 544 16.06 -14.27 -9.28
C LEU A 544 15.12 -15.44 -8.95
N ALA A 545 15.62 -16.53 -8.38
CA ALA A 545 14.81 -17.66 -7.95
C ALA A 545 13.80 -17.24 -6.86
N VAL A 546 14.26 -16.48 -5.86
CA VAL A 546 13.38 -15.91 -4.81
C VAL A 546 12.35 -14.97 -5.43
N PHE A 547 12.76 -14.11 -6.36
CA PHE A 547 11.84 -13.15 -6.98
C PHE A 547 10.76 -13.85 -7.81
N ASN A 548 11.11 -14.84 -8.61
CA ASN A 548 10.14 -15.61 -9.40
C ASN A 548 9.13 -16.32 -8.52
N ASP A 549 9.55 -16.87 -7.38
CA ASP A 549 8.67 -17.51 -6.43
C ASP A 549 7.67 -16.49 -5.81
N VAL A 550 8.13 -15.28 -5.47
CA VAL A 550 7.21 -14.19 -5.06
C VAL A 550 6.23 -13.83 -6.17
N LEU A 551 6.66 -13.83 -7.45
CA LEU A 551 5.78 -13.54 -8.57
C LEU A 551 4.68 -14.59 -8.75
N ASP A 552 4.97 -15.86 -8.47
CA ASP A 552 4.02 -16.97 -8.57
C ASP A 552 2.94 -16.91 -7.46
N HIS A 553 3.25 -16.27 -6.33
CA HIS A 553 2.33 -16.10 -5.20
C HIS A 553 1.50 -14.80 -5.23
N ARG A 554 1.65 -13.96 -6.25
CA ARG A 554 0.73 -12.83 -6.45
C ARG A 554 -0.69 -13.34 -6.72
N ASN A 555 -1.68 -12.56 -6.34
CA ASN A 555 -3.05 -12.92 -6.72
C ASN A 555 -3.23 -12.88 -8.25
N HIS A 556 -4.38 -13.35 -8.74
CA HIS A 556 -4.68 -13.47 -10.17
C HIS A 556 -4.62 -12.14 -10.97
N LEU A 557 -4.55 -11.01 -10.29
CA LEU A 557 -4.42 -9.66 -10.88
C LEU A 557 -3.05 -9.02 -10.63
N GLY A 558 -2.08 -9.79 -10.11
CA GLY A 558 -0.70 -9.38 -9.91
C GLY A 558 -0.43 -8.53 -8.67
N LEU A 559 -1.29 -8.62 -7.65
CA LEU A 559 -1.21 -7.84 -6.41
C LEU A 559 -0.71 -8.70 -5.24
N LEU A 560 -0.13 -8.04 -4.24
CA LEU A 560 0.39 -8.65 -3.02
C LEU A 560 -0.21 -8.00 -1.76
N SER A 561 -0.36 -8.81 -0.72
CA SER A 561 -0.62 -8.37 0.64
C SER A 561 0.68 -8.22 1.44
N GLU A 562 0.55 -8.02 2.74
CA GLU A 562 1.65 -7.89 3.70
C GLU A 562 2.46 -9.17 3.84
N GLY A 563 1.81 -10.31 3.96
CA GLY A 563 2.44 -11.59 4.29
C GLY A 563 1.99 -12.74 3.42
N LEU A 564 2.80 -13.79 3.44
CA LEU A 564 2.54 -15.06 2.79
C LEU A 564 2.70 -16.19 3.83
N HIS A 565 1.69 -17.05 3.92
CA HIS A 565 1.84 -18.30 4.67
C HIS A 565 2.57 -19.32 3.78
N VAL A 566 3.81 -19.64 4.16
CA VAL A 566 4.75 -20.34 3.27
C VAL A 566 4.26 -21.74 2.87
N ASP A 567 3.63 -22.47 3.80
CA ASP A 567 3.21 -23.86 3.53
C ASP A 567 1.97 -23.93 2.61
N SER A 568 1.04 -22.97 2.69
CA SER A 568 -0.18 -22.97 1.86
C SER A 568 -0.09 -22.07 0.62
N GLY A 569 0.89 -21.18 0.55
CA GLY A 569 0.99 -20.16 -0.49
C GLY A 569 -0.09 -19.07 -0.41
N GLU A 570 -0.82 -18.98 0.71
CA GLU A 570 -1.93 -18.06 0.87
C GLU A 570 -1.45 -16.68 1.32
N LEU A 571 -2.00 -15.63 0.70
CA LEU A 571 -1.75 -14.24 1.09
C LEU A 571 -2.54 -13.87 2.35
N TRP A 572 -1.87 -13.20 3.30
CA TRP A 572 -2.42 -12.69 4.54
C TRP A 572 -1.97 -11.26 4.83
N GLY A 573 -2.61 -10.60 5.79
CA GLY A 573 -2.32 -9.21 6.14
C GLY A 573 -2.97 -8.19 5.21
N ASN A 574 -2.82 -6.93 5.53
CA ASN A 574 -3.51 -5.83 4.84
C ASN A 574 -3.16 -5.72 3.35
N PHE A 575 -4.16 -5.30 2.54
CA PHE A 575 -4.13 -5.43 1.08
C PHE A 575 -4.66 -4.18 0.33
N PRO A 576 -4.13 -3.88 -0.88
CA PRO A 576 -2.79 -4.27 -1.30
C PRO A 576 -1.76 -3.54 -0.41
N GLN A 577 -0.68 -4.19 -0.03
CA GLN A 577 0.32 -3.51 0.79
C GLN A 577 1.26 -2.69 -0.09
N THR A 578 1.35 -1.39 0.19
CA THR A 578 2.21 -0.45 -0.52
C THR A 578 3.67 -0.90 -0.51
N TYR A 579 4.18 -1.34 0.65
CA TYR A 579 5.57 -1.78 0.80
C TYR A 579 5.90 -3.00 -0.06
N SER A 580 4.98 -3.98 -0.16
CA SER A 580 5.13 -5.15 -1.04
C SER A 580 5.14 -4.75 -2.52
N MET A 581 4.29 -3.80 -2.94
CA MET A 581 4.29 -3.28 -4.30
C MET A 581 5.57 -2.49 -4.62
N VAL A 582 6.10 -1.72 -3.66
CA VAL A 582 7.42 -1.06 -3.75
C VAL A 582 8.53 -2.10 -3.94
N GLY A 583 8.47 -3.20 -3.18
CA GLY A 583 9.43 -4.30 -3.28
C GLY A 583 9.47 -4.91 -4.68
N LEU A 584 8.29 -5.15 -5.31
CA LEU A 584 8.20 -5.62 -6.70
C LEU A 584 8.92 -4.69 -7.67
N VAL A 585 8.72 -3.37 -7.56
CA VAL A 585 9.40 -2.40 -8.41
C VAL A 585 10.91 -2.43 -8.21
N ASN A 586 11.37 -2.34 -6.97
CA ASN A 586 12.80 -2.28 -6.65
C ASN A 586 13.53 -3.56 -7.06
N ALA A 587 12.93 -4.73 -6.83
CA ALA A 587 13.51 -6.02 -7.21
C ALA A 587 13.56 -6.19 -8.73
N ALA A 588 12.46 -5.90 -9.43
CA ALA A 588 12.42 -5.98 -10.90
C ALA A 588 13.45 -5.06 -11.55
N MET A 589 13.56 -3.80 -11.07
CA MET A 589 14.56 -2.85 -11.58
C MET A 589 16.00 -3.32 -11.35
N ARG A 590 16.27 -4.03 -10.25
CA ARG A 590 17.60 -4.54 -9.91
C ARG A 590 17.97 -5.79 -10.68
N LEU A 591 17.02 -6.68 -10.90
CA LEU A 591 17.28 -8.02 -11.46
C LEU A 591 17.13 -8.08 -12.97
N SER A 592 16.44 -7.10 -13.57
CA SER A 592 16.27 -7.05 -15.02
C SER A 592 17.62 -6.89 -15.73
N ARG A 593 17.75 -7.54 -16.88
CA ARG A 593 18.83 -7.30 -17.83
C ARG A 593 18.78 -5.84 -18.31
N ARG A 594 19.88 -5.36 -18.85
CA ARG A 594 19.90 -4.04 -19.49
C ARG A 594 19.28 -4.11 -20.88
N TRP A 595 18.68 -3.01 -21.33
CA TRP A 595 18.17 -2.91 -22.69
C TRP A 595 19.25 -3.20 -23.76
N GLU A 596 20.49 -2.77 -23.51
CA GLU A 596 21.65 -2.99 -24.37
C GLU A 596 22.02 -4.47 -24.51
N ASP A 597 21.75 -5.29 -23.49
CA ASP A 597 22.06 -6.73 -23.49
C ASP A 597 21.00 -7.54 -24.26
N VAL A 598 19.86 -6.94 -24.59
CA VAL A 598 18.72 -7.61 -25.23
C VAL A 598 18.48 -7.13 -26.66
N LEU A 599 18.76 -5.86 -26.97
CA LEU A 599 18.61 -5.25 -28.30
C LEU A 599 19.93 -5.25 -29.06
#